data_b383411dff0ef497a660e5c15f480166
#
_entry.id   b383411dff0ef497a660e5c15f480166
#
_cell.length_a   1.000
_cell.length_b   1.000
_cell.length_c   1.000
_cell.angle_alpha   90.00
_cell.angle_beta   90.00
_cell.angle_gamma   90.00
#
_symmetry.space_group_name_H-M   'P 1'
#
loop_
_entity.id
_entity.type
_entity.pdbx_description
1 polymer ?
#
loop_
_entity_poly.entity_id
_entity_poly.type
_entity_poly.pdbx_seq_one_letter_code
_entity_poly.pdbx_strand_id
1 'polypeptide(L)'
;MSTIASVSLDRPLEDIARDLGESFAEYGFAIVRDHGVPEELIARAEKASRAFFALPEETKRAYKIEGIGGARGYTPFGQEQAKDAEVFDLKEFWHVGRDLPADHPLAQFMEPNVWPAEVPEYEATMRELYLALEASGRRVLSAIAIHLGEDPRFFDPAIEDGNSVLRLLRYPPLPEDAPDGAIRAAPHGDINAITMLLGAEEAGLELLTKKDEWLAVSPPP
;
A
#
# COMPACT_ATOMS: atom_id res chain seq x y z
N MET A 1 11.59 26.03 1.40
CA MET A 1 10.63 24.92 1.27
C MET A 1 11.38 23.66 1.65
N SER A 2 11.01 22.99 2.74
CA SER A 2 11.61 21.71 3.10
C SER A 2 11.11 20.67 2.11
N THR A 3 12.04 19.97 1.49
CA THR A 3 11.73 18.95 0.47
C THR A 3 11.98 17.59 1.10
N ILE A 4 11.00 16.70 1.02
CA ILE A 4 11.15 15.32 1.48
C ILE A 4 12.34 14.69 0.75
N ALA A 5 13.22 14.02 1.48
CA ALA A 5 14.41 13.40 0.91
C ALA A 5 14.02 12.27 -0.06
N SER A 6 14.68 12.23 -1.22
CA SER A 6 14.60 11.13 -2.16
C SER A 6 15.80 10.21 -1.97
N VAL A 7 15.55 8.98 -1.51
CA VAL A 7 16.58 8.00 -1.12
C VAL A 7 16.61 6.86 -2.12
N SER A 8 17.79 6.62 -2.73
CA SER A 8 18.01 5.48 -3.60
C SER A 8 18.31 4.22 -2.78
N LEU A 9 17.62 3.13 -3.06
CA LEU A 9 17.87 1.83 -2.39
C LEU A 9 19.06 1.05 -2.99
N ASP A 10 19.71 1.52 -4.05
CA ASP A 10 20.92 0.88 -4.62
C ASP A 10 22.21 1.24 -3.86
N ARG A 11 22.13 2.14 -2.89
CA ARG A 11 23.26 2.60 -2.09
C ARG A 11 23.63 1.60 -0.98
N PRO A 12 24.81 1.75 -0.34
CA PRO A 12 25.16 1.03 0.88
C PRO A 12 24.09 1.19 1.95
N LEU A 13 23.81 0.11 2.69
CA LEU A 13 22.67 0.06 3.61
C LEU A 13 22.78 1.07 4.75
N GLU A 14 24.01 1.38 5.21
CA GLU A 14 24.30 2.39 6.23
C GLU A 14 23.96 3.81 5.76
N ASP A 15 24.20 4.11 4.48
CA ASP A 15 23.83 5.40 3.91
C ASP A 15 22.32 5.55 3.76
N ILE A 16 21.65 4.46 3.34
CA ILE A 16 20.18 4.40 3.27
C ILE A 16 19.59 4.58 4.67
N ALA A 17 20.16 3.90 5.69
CA ALA A 17 19.72 3.96 7.08
C ALA A 17 19.76 5.39 7.63
N ARG A 18 20.85 6.12 7.37
CA ARG A 18 20.97 7.53 7.77
C ARG A 18 19.90 8.38 7.10
N ASP A 19 19.82 8.34 5.77
CA ASP A 19 18.97 9.25 5.00
C ASP A 19 17.47 8.95 5.20
N LEU A 20 17.07 7.66 5.25
CA LEU A 20 15.70 7.26 5.60
C LEU A 20 15.36 7.64 7.04
N GLY A 21 16.27 7.38 7.98
CA GLY A 21 16.06 7.67 9.39
C GLY A 21 15.84 9.17 9.65
N GLU A 22 16.65 10.03 9.02
CA GLU A 22 16.48 11.48 9.09
C GLU A 22 15.13 11.91 8.51
N SER A 23 14.73 11.37 7.34
CA SER A 23 13.46 11.70 6.70
C SER A 23 12.26 11.25 7.53
N PHE A 24 12.29 10.02 8.05
CA PHE A 24 11.23 9.51 8.93
C PHE A 24 11.16 10.26 10.25
N ALA A 25 12.30 10.63 10.83
CA ALA A 25 12.35 11.43 12.05
C ALA A 25 11.73 12.83 11.86
N GLU A 26 11.91 13.44 10.69
CA GLU A 26 11.38 14.78 10.38
C GLU A 26 9.91 14.72 9.92
N TYR A 27 9.60 13.87 8.94
CA TYR A 27 8.33 13.87 8.20
C TYR A 27 7.46 12.65 8.48
N GLY A 28 7.99 11.56 9.04
CA GLY A 28 7.30 10.26 9.05
C GLY A 28 7.21 9.62 7.66
N PHE A 29 7.92 10.17 6.66
CA PHE A 29 7.80 9.81 5.25
C PHE A 29 9.14 9.97 4.52
N ALA A 30 9.35 9.18 3.48
CA ALA A 30 10.48 9.31 2.57
C ALA A 30 10.07 8.95 1.14
N ILE A 31 10.69 9.57 0.16
CA ILE A 31 10.55 9.19 -1.26
C ILE A 31 11.67 8.20 -1.57
N VAL A 32 11.32 7.02 -2.08
CA VAL A 32 12.26 5.95 -2.39
C VAL A 32 12.43 5.81 -3.88
N ARG A 33 13.67 5.73 -4.36
CA ARG A 33 14.07 5.44 -5.75
C ARG A 33 14.84 4.13 -5.81
N ASP A 34 14.98 3.59 -7.02
CA ASP A 34 15.76 2.36 -7.27
C ASP A 34 15.30 1.22 -6.34
N HIS A 35 13.98 1.12 -6.16
CA HIS A 35 13.31 0.23 -5.22
C HIS A 35 13.32 -1.24 -5.65
N GLY A 36 13.86 -1.57 -6.85
CA GLY A 36 14.01 -2.94 -7.33
C GLY A 36 12.72 -3.60 -7.85
N VAL A 37 11.56 -2.92 -7.78
CA VAL A 37 10.33 -3.39 -8.43
C VAL A 37 10.42 -3.04 -9.93
N PRO A 38 10.37 -4.03 -10.86
CA PRO A 38 10.48 -3.74 -12.28
C PRO A 38 9.35 -2.84 -12.80
N GLU A 39 9.67 -1.82 -13.60
CA GLU A 39 8.66 -0.92 -14.19
C GLU A 39 7.62 -1.67 -15.04
N GLU A 40 8.07 -2.69 -15.78
CA GLU A 40 7.17 -3.55 -16.57
C GLU A 40 6.16 -4.31 -15.69
N LEU A 41 6.56 -4.69 -14.48
CA LEU A 41 5.67 -5.35 -13.53
C LEU A 41 4.64 -4.35 -12.98
N ILE A 42 5.07 -3.14 -12.66
CA ILE A 42 4.17 -2.05 -12.24
C ILE A 42 3.14 -1.78 -13.34
N ALA A 43 3.57 -1.61 -14.58
CA ALA A 43 2.69 -1.36 -15.71
C ALA A 43 1.69 -2.52 -15.96
N ARG A 44 2.13 -3.78 -15.81
CA ARG A 44 1.23 -4.96 -15.90
C ARG A 44 0.20 -4.94 -14.77
N ALA A 45 0.61 -4.63 -13.55
CA ALA A 45 -0.27 -4.58 -12.40
C ALA A 45 -1.30 -3.46 -12.51
N GLU A 46 -0.90 -2.28 -12.95
CA GLU A 46 -1.82 -1.17 -13.25
C GLU A 46 -2.84 -1.55 -14.32
N LYS A 47 -2.38 -2.14 -15.44
CA LYS A 47 -3.26 -2.60 -16.51
C LYS A 47 -4.28 -3.62 -16.00
N ALA A 48 -3.85 -4.61 -15.25
CA ALA A 48 -4.72 -5.64 -14.68
C ALA A 48 -5.73 -5.03 -13.68
N SER A 49 -5.26 -4.10 -12.81
CA SER A 49 -6.12 -3.37 -11.87
C SER A 49 -7.18 -2.54 -12.60
N ARG A 50 -6.79 -1.76 -13.61
CA ARG A 50 -7.72 -0.98 -14.44
C ARG A 50 -8.75 -1.87 -15.13
N ALA A 51 -8.33 -3.04 -15.63
CA ALA A 51 -9.24 -4.00 -16.25
C ALA A 51 -10.28 -4.54 -15.26
N PHE A 52 -9.87 -4.89 -14.04
CA PHE A 52 -10.79 -5.33 -13.00
C PHE A 52 -11.76 -4.22 -12.59
N PHE A 53 -11.27 -3.03 -12.27
CA PHE A 53 -12.13 -1.94 -11.82
C PHE A 53 -13.06 -1.39 -12.91
N ALA A 54 -12.81 -1.70 -14.18
CA ALA A 54 -13.71 -1.37 -15.30
C ALA A 54 -14.85 -2.38 -15.48
N LEU A 55 -14.84 -3.51 -14.78
CA LEU A 55 -15.92 -4.50 -14.83
C LEU A 55 -17.24 -3.93 -14.28
N PRO A 56 -18.39 -4.47 -14.70
CA PRO A 56 -19.68 -4.13 -14.12
C PRO A 56 -19.67 -4.29 -12.60
N GLU A 57 -20.38 -3.40 -11.91
CA GLU A 57 -20.41 -3.37 -10.43
C GLU A 57 -20.89 -4.71 -9.85
N GLU A 58 -21.88 -5.35 -10.48
CA GLU A 58 -22.38 -6.66 -10.07
C GLU A 58 -21.28 -7.73 -10.13
N THR A 59 -20.46 -7.73 -11.18
CA THR A 59 -19.34 -8.66 -11.33
C THR A 59 -18.29 -8.42 -10.26
N LYS A 60 -17.92 -7.17 -10.02
CA LYS A 60 -16.96 -6.82 -8.96
C LYS A 60 -17.45 -7.23 -7.58
N ARG A 61 -18.73 -7.00 -7.27
CA ARG A 61 -19.37 -7.37 -5.99
C ARG A 61 -19.38 -8.87 -5.72
N ALA A 62 -19.33 -9.72 -6.74
CA ALA A 62 -19.21 -11.16 -6.56
C ALA A 62 -17.89 -11.58 -5.86
N TYR A 63 -16.89 -10.71 -5.88
CA TYR A 63 -15.59 -10.89 -5.20
C TYR A 63 -15.52 -10.25 -3.82
N LYS A 64 -16.61 -9.67 -3.32
CA LYS A 64 -16.69 -9.22 -1.93
C LYS A 64 -16.91 -10.42 -1.03
N ILE A 65 -16.04 -10.59 -0.04
CA ILE A 65 -16.16 -11.66 0.95
C ILE A 65 -16.79 -11.07 2.21
N GLU A 66 -17.96 -11.57 2.59
CA GLU A 66 -18.65 -11.09 3.78
C GLU A 66 -17.98 -11.62 5.07
N GLY A 67 -18.01 -10.81 6.11
CA GLY A 67 -17.55 -11.20 7.46
C GLY A 67 -16.05 -11.07 7.72
N ILE A 68 -15.23 -10.77 6.69
CA ILE A 68 -13.77 -10.64 6.84
C ILE A 68 -13.26 -9.19 6.87
N GLY A 69 -14.18 -8.21 6.95
CA GLY A 69 -13.80 -6.78 7.02
C GLY A 69 -13.00 -6.27 5.83
N GLY A 70 -13.15 -6.87 4.63
CA GLY A 70 -12.40 -6.49 3.44
C GLY A 70 -10.94 -6.98 3.44
N ALA A 71 -10.56 -7.93 4.30
CA ALA A 71 -9.18 -8.42 4.39
C ALA A 71 -8.63 -9.03 3.10
N ARG A 72 -9.49 -9.51 2.20
CA ARG A 72 -9.17 -10.06 0.88
C ARG A 72 -10.26 -9.71 -0.13
N GLY A 73 -9.90 -9.76 -1.43
CA GLY A 73 -10.84 -9.52 -2.51
C GLY A 73 -11.29 -8.06 -2.61
N TYR A 74 -12.47 -7.86 -3.12
CA TYR A 74 -13.01 -6.54 -3.46
C TYR A 74 -13.77 -5.89 -2.31
N THR A 75 -13.47 -4.63 -2.06
CA THR A 75 -14.27 -3.75 -1.20
C THR A 75 -14.92 -2.67 -2.08
N PRO A 76 -16.27 -2.63 -2.13
CA PRO A 76 -17.01 -1.69 -2.95
C PRO A 76 -16.83 -0.23 -2.55
N PHE A 77 -17.07 0.66 -3.51
CA PHE A 77 -17.08 2.09 -3.31
C PHE A 77 -17.97 2.52 -2.14
N GLY A 78 -17.49 3.45 -1.32
CA GLY A 78 -18.23 4.03 -0.21
C GLY A 78 -18.53 3.06 0.94
N GLN A 79 -17.73 2.03 1.16
CA GLN A 79 -17.88 1.10 2.28
C GLN A 79 -16.79 1.23 3.35
N GLU A 80 -15.60 1.70 2.98
CA GLU A 80 -14.57 1.96 3.99
C GLU A 80 -14.79 3.32 4.61
N GLN A 81 -14.70 3.37 5.93
CA GLN A 81 -14.78 4.60 6.72
C GLN A 81 -13.54 4.68 7.59
N ALA A 82 -12.82 5.79 7.51
CA ALA A 82 -11.69 6.01 8.39
C ALA A 82 -12.17 6.08 9.85
N LYS A 83 -11.32 5.66 10.77
CA LYS A 83 -11.60 5.75 12.20
C LYS A 83 -11.94 7.20 12.56
N ASP A 84 -13.05 7.39 13.26
CA ASP A 84 -13.55 8.70 13.68
C ASP A 84 -14.07 9.61 12.55
N ALA A 85 -14.20 9.14 11.30
CA ALA A 85 -14.86 9.87 10.23
C ALA A 85 -16.39 9.69 10.30
N GLU A 86 -17.14 10.74 9.94
CA GLU A 86 -18.62 10.71 9.89
C GLU A 86 -19.14 10.20 8.53
N VAL A 87 -18.29 10.26 7.51
CA VAL A 87 -18.60 9.86 6.13
C VAL A 87 -17.57 8.82 5.64
N PHE A 88 -17.99 8.03 4.68
CA PHE A 88 -17.11 7.03 4.06
C PHE A 88 -16.15 7.66 3.05
N ASP A 89 -15.02 7.00 2.83
CA ASP A 89 -14.03 7.37 1.82
C ASP A 89 -14.57 7.07 0.41
N LEU A 90 -14.28 7.98 -0.53
CA LEU A 90 -14.73 7.87 -1.92
C LEU A 90 -13.75 7.03 -2.75
N LYS A 91 -13.59 5.78 -2.35
CA LYS A 91 -12.69 4.80 -2.98
C LYS A 91 -13.30 3.41 -3.03
N GLU A 92 -12.79 2.62 -3.93
CA GLU A 92 -12.96 1.16 -3.96
C GLU A 92 -11.58 0.53 -4.02
N PHE A 93 -11.43 -0.72 -3.57
CA PHE A 93 -10.13 -1.36 -3.56
C PHE A 93 -10.19 -2.88 -3.64
N TRP A 94 -9.04 -3.47 -3.94
CA TRP A 94 -8.81 -4.90 -3.88
C TRP A 94 -7.64 -5.20 -2.95
N HIS A 95 -7.79 -6.21 -2.09
CA HIS A 95 -6.73 -6.70 -1.22
C HIS A 95 -6.20 -8.05 -1.65
N VAL A 96 -4.86 -8.14 -1.66
CA VAL A 96 -4.10 -9.38 -1.77
C VAL A 96 -3.26 -9.54 -0.51
N GLY A 97 -3.31 -10.70 0.11
CA GLY A 97 -2.50 -11.01 1.28
C GLY A 97 -1.45 -12.06 0.99
N ARG A 98 -0.71 -12.43 2.04
CA ARG A 98 0.26 -13.52 1.97
C ARG A 98 -0.44 -14.85 1.70
N ASP A 99 0.16 -15.65 0.82
CA ASP A 99 -0.19 -17.05 0.65
C ASP A 99 0.67 -17.89 1.59
N LEU A 100 0.03 -18.66 2.44
CA LEU A 100 0.68 -19.65 3.30
C LEU A 100 0.24 -21.06 2.88
N PRO A 101 1.13 -22.07 3.01
CA PRO A 101 0.71 -23.47 2.90
C PRO A 101 -0.45 -23.79 3.85
N ALA A 102 -1.37 -24.65 3.43
CA ALA A 102 -2.57 -24.94 4.22
C ALA A 102 -2.27 -25.56 5.60
N ASP A 103 -1.12 -26.20 5.75
CA ASP A 103 -0.62 -26.81 6.99
C ASP A 103 0.21 -25.83 7.85
N HIS A 104 0.41 -24.59 7.40
CA HIS A 104 1.16 -23.60 8.15
C HIS A 104 0.38 -23.16 9.41
N PRO A 105 1.02 -23.04 10.59
CA PRO A 105 0.33 -22.69 11.84
C PRO A 105 -0.48 -21.39 11.80
N LEU A 106 -0.03 -20.41 11.00
CA LEU A 106 -0.67 -19.11 10.84
C LEU A 106 -1.76 -19.09 9.75
N ALA A 107 -1.88 -20.12 8.92
CA ALA A 107 -2.88 -20.15 7.84
C ALA A 107 -4.33 -20.02 8.38
N GLN A 108 -4.59 -20.51 9.59
CA GLN A 108 -5.90 -20.37 10.23
C GLN A 108 -6.30 -18.93 10.59
N PHE A 109 -5.35 -17.99 10.58
CA PHE A 109 -5.56 -16.56 10.89
C PHE A 109 -5.51 -15.67 9.65
N MET A 110 -5.21 -16.24 8.48
CA MET A 110 -5.08 -15.51 7.22
C MET A 110 -6.08 -16.05 6.21
N GLU A 111 -7.00 -15.17 5.81
CA GLU A 111 -7.95 -15.53 4.76
C GLU A 111 -7.25 -15.83 3.43
N PRO A 112 -7.69 -16.85 2.68
CA PRO A 112 -7.12 -17.15 1.38
C PRO A 112 -7.40 -16.02 0.38
N ASN A 113 -6.49 -15.83 -0.57
CA ASN A 113 -6.71 -14.93 -1.68
C ASN A 113 -7.81 -15.44 -2.60
N VAL A 114 -8.54 -14.52 -3.22
CA VAL A 114 -9.47 -14.78 -4.33
C VAL A 114 -9.00 -14.03 -5.56
N TRP A 115 -9.41 -14.48 -6.75
CA TRP A 115 -8.90 -13.94 -8.00
C TRP A 115 -10.02 -13.76 -9.02
N PRO A 116 -10.06 -12.61 -9.75
CA PRO A 116 -11.11 -12.34 -10.72
C PRO A 116 -10.88 -13.16 -11.99
N ALA A 117 -11.82 -14.04 -12.31
CA ALA A 117 -11.74 -14.90 -13.50
C ALA A 117 -11.80 -14.11 -14.81
N GLU A 118 -12.36 -12.90 -14.78
CA GLU A 118 -12.50 -12.01 -15.93
C GLU A 118 -11.17 -11.35 -16.34
N VAL A 119 -10.15 -11.42 -15.50
CA VAL A 119 -8.80 -10.86 -15.78
C VAL A 119 -7.78 -11.98 -15.55
N PRO A 120 -7.54 -12.84 -16.53
CA PRO A 120 -6.74 -14.06 -16.36
C PRO A 120 -5.31 -13.83 -15.85
N GLU A 121 -4.68 -12.70 -16.21
CA GLU A 121 -3.34 -12.33 -15.75
C GLU A 121 -3.28 -11.76 -14.33
N TYR A 122 -4.41 -11.50 -13.70
CA TYR A 122 -4.49 -10.77 -12.43
C TYR A 122 -3.74 -11.48 -11.31
N GLU A 123 -4.02 -12.76 -11.08
CA GLU A 123 -3.39 -13.55 -10.03
C GLU A 123 -1.87 -13.56 -10.14
N ALA A 124 -1.34 -13.99 -11.30
CA ALA A 124 0.09 -14.11 -11.50
C ALA A 124 0.81 -12.75 -11.32
N THR A 125 0.22 -11.69 -11.88
CA THR A 125 0.78 -10.34 -11.81
C THR A 125 0.79 -9.80 -10.38
N MET A 126 -0.32 -9.96 -9.64
CA MET A 126 -0.42 -9.43 -8.28
C MET A 126 0.43 -10.21 -7.27
N ARG A 127 0.59 -11.52 -7.45
CA ARG A 127 1.53 -12.32 -6.66
C ARG A 127 2.97 -11.86 -6.88
N GLU A 128 3.37 -11.64 -8.13
CA GLU A 128 4.71 -11.14 -8.47
C GLU A 128 4.95 -9.75 -7.88
N LEU A 129 3.99 -8.84 -8.00
CA LEU A 129 4.07 -7.48 -7.43
C LEU A 129 4.16 -7.52 -5.90
N TYR A 130 3.36 -8.37 -5.24
CA TYR A 130 3.39 -8.56 -3.79
C TYR A 130 4.79 -8.93 -3.32
N LEU A 131 5.41 -9.94 -3.95
CA LEU A 131 6.76 -10.41 -3.60
C LEU A 131 7.84 -9.36 -3.88
N ALA A 132 7.72 -8.64 -4.99
CA ALA A 132 8.67 -7.58 -5.34
C ALA A 132 8.61 -6.40 -4.34
N LEU A 133 7.41 -5.98 -3.96
CA LEU A 133 7.23 -4.96 -2.93
C LEU A 133 7.69 -5.43 -1.55
N GLU A 134 7.43 -6.68 -1.18
CA GLU A 134 7.92 -7.24 0.08
C GLU A 134 9.46 -7.24 0.13
N ALA A 135 10.13 -7.62 -0.96
CA ALA A 135 11.59 -7.58 -1.04
C ALA A 135 12.14 -6.15 -0.88
N SER A 136 11.50 -5.17 -1.52
CA SER A 136 11.83 -3.76 -1.37
C SER A 136 11.59 -3.27 0.07
N GLY A 137 10.42 -3.59 0.64
CA GLY A 137 10.05 -3.25 2.01
C GLY A 137 11.01 -3.85 3.05
N ARG A 138 11.46 -5.07 2.84
CA ARG A 138 12.48 -5.72 3.69
C ARG A 138 13.78 -4.91 3.71
N ARG A 139 14.23 -4.41 2.56
CA ARG A 139 15.43 -3.56 2.49
C ARG A 139 15.25 -2.24 3.24
N VAL A 140 14.08 -1.63 3.13
CA VAL A 140 13.72 -0.42 3.91
C VAL A 140 13.72 -0.71 5.41
N LEU A 141 13.12 -1.81 5.85
CA LEU A 141 13.08 -2.21 7.26
C LEU A 141 14.47 -2.56 7.80
N SER A 142 15.35 -3.16 6.99
CA SER A 142 16.74 -3.38 7.38
C SER A 142 17.49 -2.06 7.61
N ALA A 143 17.26 -1.06 6.76
CA ALA A 143 17.82 0.28 6.96
C ALA A 143 17.27 0.97 8.22
N ILE A 144 15.97 0.83 8.48
CA ILE A 144 15.35 1.34 9.72
C ILE A 144 15.95 0.66 10.95
N ALA A 145 16.16 -0.67 10.93
CA ALA A 145 16.80 -1.39 12.02
C ALA A 145 18.19 -0.81 12.34
N ILE A 146 19.03 -0.60 11.34
CA ILE A 146 20.36 0.01 11.50
C ILE A 146 20.25 1.42 12.10
N HIS A 147 19.32 2.24 11.61
CA HIS A 147 19.10 3.59 12.14
C HIS A 147 18.74 3.58 13.63
N LEU A 148 17.99 2.57 14.05
CA LEU A 148 17.60 2.36 15.45
C LEU A 148 18.71 1.71 16.30
N GLY A 149 19.86 1.35 15.71
CA GLY A 149 20.96 0.70 16.40
C GLY A 149 20.79 -0.81 16.57
N GLU A 150 19.87 -1.41 15.79
CA GLU A 150 19.56 -2.83 15.82
C GLU A 150 20.25 -3.62 14.68
N ASP A 151 20.23 -4.95 14.78
CA ASP A 151 20.68 -5.83 13.70
C ASP A 151 19.86 -5.59 12.44
N PRO A 152 20.45 -5.55 11.22
CA PRO A 152 19.71 -5.35 9.98
C PRO A 152 18.56 -6.34 9.75
N ARG A 153 18.62 -7.51 10.40
CA ARG A 153 17.61 -8.56 10.33
C ARG A 153 16.57 -8.53 11.46
N PHE A 154 16.59 -7.48 12.27
CA PHE A 154 15.69 -7.34 13.43
C PHE A 154 14.22 -7.59 13.10
N PHE A 155 13.75 -7.10 11.93
CA PHE A 155 12.36 -7.25 11.49
C PHE A 155 12.08 -8.54 10.72
N ASP A 156 13.08 -9.35 10.36
CA ASP A 156 12.90 -10.56 9.56
C ASP A 156 11.85 -11.52 10.13
N PRO A 157 11.83 -11.85 11.43
CA PRO A 157 10.83 -12.75 12.00
C PRO A 157 9.40 -12.22 11.91
N ALA A 158 9.21 -10.89 11.89
CA ALA A 158 7.89 -10.27 11.75
C ALA A 158 7.43 -10.19 10.29
N ILE A 159 8.37 -10.21 9.34
CA ILE A 159 8.08 -10.11 7.91
C ILE A 159 7.81 -11.50 7.32
N GLU A 160 8.61 -12.51 7.71
CA GLU A 160 8.67 -13.81 7.05
C GLU A 160 7.29 -14.48 6.93
N ASP A 161 6.52 -14.46 8.01
CA ASP A 161 5.13 -14.96 8.05
C ASP A 161 4.13 -13.85 8.35
N GLY A 162 4.52 -12.59 8.19
CA GLY A 162 3.71 -11.43 8.50
C GLY A 162 2.48 -11.30 7.60
N ASN A 163 1.40 -10.75 8.12
CA ASN A 163 0.18 -10.47 7.36
C ASN A 163 0.28 -9.15 6.58
N SER A 164 1.29 -9.01 5.74
CA SER A 164 1.40 -7.89 4.82
C SER A 164 0.24 -7.92 3.82
N VAL A 165 -0.23 -6.76 3.40
CA VAL A 165 -1.34 -6.62 2.45
C VAL A 165 -0.92 -5.72 1.30
N LEU A 166 -1.08 -6.21 0.07
CA LEU A 166 -1.05 -5.39 -1.13
C LEU A 166 -2.46 -4.84 -1.36
N ARG A 167 -2.60 -3.51 -1.33
CA ARG A 167 -3.86 -2.81 -1.57
C ARG A 167 -3.80 -2.10 -2.92
N LEU A 168 -4.72 -2.44 -3.80
CA LEU A 168 -4.92 -1.81 -5.10
C LEU A 168 -6.11 -0.86 -4.97
N LEU A 169 -5.84 0.44 -5.00
CA LEU A 169 -6.83 1.49 -4.78
C LEU A 169 -7.31 2.08 -6.10
N ARG A 170 -8.61 2.35 -6.19
CA ARG A 170 -9.20 3.17 -7.23
C ARG A 170 -10.01 4.31 -6.61
N TYR A 171 -9.74 5.50 -7.08
CA TYR A 171 -10.50 6.71 -6.78
C TYR A 171 -11.29 7.12 -8.02
N PRO A 172 -12.57 6.73 -8.13
CA PRO A 172 -13.40 7.14 -9.27
C PRO A 172 -13.65 8.65 -9.25
N PRO A 173 -14.15 9.24 -10.37
CA PRO A 173 -14.65 10.60 -10.36
C PRO A 173 -15.63 10.83 -9.22
N LEU A 174 -15.57 12.00 -8.59
CA LEU A 174 -16.48 12.33 -7.50
C LEU A 174 -17.92 12.35 -8.01
N PRO A 175 -18.86 11.66 -7.34
CA PRO A 175 -20.29 11.75 -7.65
C PRO A 175 -20.78 13.19 -7.45
N GLU A 176 -21.73 13.64 -8.28
CA GLU A 176 -22.33 14.98 -8.14
C GLU A 176 -23.11 15.13 -6.81
N ASP A 177 -23.59 14.01 -6.26
CA ASP A 177 -24.36 13.91 -5.02
C ASP A 177 -23.50 13.39 -3.85
N ALA A 178 -22.16 13.51 -3.93
CA ALA A 178 -21.30 13.14 -2.83
C ALA A 178 -21.69 13.88 -1.54
N PRO A 179 -21.74 13.19 -0.38
CA PRO A 179 -22.05 13.85 0.89
C PRO A 179 -21.08 14.99 1.18
N ASP A 180 -21.57 16.05 1.79
CA ASP A 180 -20.73 17.17 2.24
C ASP A 180 -19.64 16.64 3.17
N GLY A 181 -18.38 17.03 2.89
CA GLY A 181 -17.23 16.58 3.64
C GLY A 181 -16.67 15.19 3.23
N ALA A 182 -17.29 14.50 2.29
CA ALA A 182 -16.73 13.27 1.74
C ALA A 182 -15.51 13.59 0.87
N ILE A 183 -14.40 12.88 1.12
CA ILE A 183 -13.14 13.02 0.41
C ILE A 183 -12.65 11.67 -0.08
N ARG A 184 -11.64 11.67 -0.97
CA ARG A 184 -11.07 10.42 -1.54
C ARG A 184 -10.49 9.52 -0.45
N ALA A 185 -9.74 10.09 0.50
CA ALA A 185 -9.21 9.40 1.67
C ALA A 185 -9.10 10.39 2.83
N ALA A 186 -9.74 10.11 3.94
CA ALA A 186 -9.64 10.93 5.14
C ALA A 186 -8.23 10.87 5.75
N PRO A 187 -7.78 11.93 6.44
CA PRO A 187 -6.53 11.90 7.18
C PRO A 187 -6.49 10.71 8.15
N HIS A 188 -5.41 9.95 8.13
CA HIS A 188 -5.21 8.81 9.02
C HIS A 188 -3.72 8.55 9.25
N GLY A 189 -3.39 7.86 10.32
CA GLY A 189 -2.08 7.28 10.54
C GLY A 189 -2.09 5.81 10.16
N ASP A 190 -1.01 5.35 9.55
CA ASP A 190 -0.83 3.92 9.28
C ASP A 190 -0.47 3.17 10.56
N ILE A 191 -1.06 1.99 10.78
CA ILE A 191 -0.89 1.18 12.00
C ILE A 191 0.07 0.02 11.82
N ASN A 192 0.66 -0.12 10.66
CA ASN A 192 1.66 -1.12 10.29
C ASN A 192 3.09 -0.59 10.50
N ALA A 193 4.10 -1.46 10.31
CA ALA A 193 5.50 -1.06 10.47
C ALA A 193 5.93 -0.03 9.43
N ILE A 194 5.58 -0.27 8.16
CA ILE A 194 5.77 0.67 7.04
C ILE A 194 4.66 0.49 6.00
N THR A 195 4.37 1.54 5.25
CA THR A 195 3.57 1.49 4.03
C THR A 195 4.45 1.84 2.83
N MET A 196 4.45 0.97 1.83
CA MET A 196 5.08 1.22 0.53
C MET A 196 4.00 1.70 -0.44
N LEU A 197 4.05 2.96 -0.83
CA LEU A 197 3.11 3.54 -1.78
C LEU A 197 3.77 3.66 -3.15
N LEU A 198 3.27 2.92 -4.14
CA LEU A 198 3.60 3.17 -5.54
C LEU A 198 2.81 4.41 -6.01
N GLY A 199 3.52 5.32 -6.66
CA GLY A 199 3.09 6.67 -6.91
C GLY A 199 1.71 6.81 -7.54
N ALA A 200 0.98 7.82 -7.09
CA ALA A 200 -0.21 8.29 -7.76
C ALA A 200 0.21 9.14 -8.99
N GLU A 201 -0.43 8.92 -10.12
CA GLU A 201 -0.23 9.76 -11.33
C GLU A 201 -0.76 11.19 -11.12
N GLU A 202 -1.65 11.38 -10.15
CA GLU A 202 -2.31 12.65 -9.85
C GLU A 202 -1.83 13.23 -8.51
N ALA A 203 -1.82 14.55 -8.42
CA ALA A 203 -1.59 15.27 -7.17
C ALA A 203 -2.72 15.02 -6.16
N GLY A 204 -2.44 15.22 -4.87
CA GLY A 204 -3.45 15.13 -3.80
C GLY A 204 -2.99 14.40 -2.56
N LEU A 205 -1.80 13.79 -2.55
CA LEU A 205 -1.21 13.26 -1.33
C LEU A 205 -0.64 14.41 -0.50
N GLU A 206 -1.04 14.49 0.75
CA GLU A 206 -0.56 15.50 1.70
C GLU A 206 -0.13 14.82 3.01
N LEU A 207 0.89 15.36 3.64
CA LEU A 207 1.39 14.94 4.95
C LEU A 207 1.12 16.02 5.98
N LEU A 208 0.63 15.64 7.15
CA LEU A 208 0.58 16.52 8.30
C LEU A 208 1.94 16.50 8.99
N THR A 209 2.63 17.64 8.99
CA THR A 209 3.94 17.77 9.63
C THR A 209 3.81 17.84 11.15
N LYS A 210 4.94 17.70 11.87
CA LYS A 210 5.02 17.90 13.33
C LYS A 210 4.68 19.32 13.79
N LYS A 211 4.53 20.27 12.85
CA LYS A 211 4.14 21.67 13.11
C LYS A 211 2.68 21.94 12.80
N ASP A 212 1.88 20.88 12.60
CA ASP A 212 0.47 20.96 12.20
C ASP A 212 0.26 21.70 10.86
N GLU A 213 1.20 21.58 9.93
CA GLU A 213 1.13 22.13 8.58
C GLU A 213 0.96 21.00 7.57
N TRP A 214 0.06 21.18 6.59
CA TRP A 214 -0.09 20.25 5.49
C TRP A 214 0.98 20.48 4.41
N LEU A 215 1.71 19.43 4.09
CA LEU A 215 2.74 19.42 3.06
C LEU A 215 2.30 18.53 1.90
N ALA A 216 2.10 19.13 0.72
CA ALA A 216 1.81 18.36 -0.48
C ALA A 216 3.03 17.53 -0.91
N VAL A 217 2.80 16.25 -1.18
CA VAL A 217 3.81 15.31 -1.71
C VAL A 217 3.61 15.19 -3.21
N SER A 218 4.61 15.63 -3.97
CA SER A 218 4.62 15.39 -5.41
C SER A 218 5.46 14.15 -5.69
N PRO A 219 4.92 13.18 -6.44
CA PRO A 219 5.75 12.06 -6.89
C PRO A 219 6.93 12.59 -7.70
N PRO A 220 8.10 11.94 -7.66
CA PRO A 220 9.19 12.28 -8.56
C PRO A 220 8.74 12.05 -10.02
N PRO A 221 9.26 12.84 -10.96
CA PRO A 221 8.98 12.66 -12.37
C PRO A 221 9.48 11.32 -12.89
#